data_1b57bc4d2261b53f41c33f72fdb02a48
#
_entry.id   1b57bc4d2261b53f41c33f72fdb02a48
#
_cell.length_a   1.000
_cell.length_b   1.000
_cell.length_c   1.000
_cell.angle_alpha   90.00
_cell.angle_beta   90.00
_cell.angle_gamma   90.00
#
_symmetry.space_group_name_H-M   'P 1'
#
loop_
_entity.id
_entity.type
_entity.pdbx_description
1 polymer ?
#
loop_
_entity_poly.entity_id
_entity_poly.type
_entity_poly.pdbx_seq_one_letter_code
_entity_poly.pdbx_strand_id
1 'polypeptide(L)'
;VLNARIRKAWSRGANIGLIGEAVDLTYEYTHMGNGRADLQSLLKQKFTDMLTLPSLMIVGQAALQGEDGASVLGAVMELCTKTESKLLVLHSAASRVGLMDLGCTTEGGVDAAVTGADVVYNLGVDEMDIAPGAFVIYQGSHGDRGAHRADVILPGATYTEENGLFVNTEGRPQLAQRAGFAPGQAKENWAILRALSAELGATLPYDSLAQLRQALVTDVPHFAQIDQVPSNEWVAVTAGKLGKGDFGVAISDYYLSNPIARASTLMAELSANAKARATTPMAAE
;
A
#
# COMPACT_ATOMS: atom_id res chain seq x y z
N VAL A 1 -7.38 12.56 -2.16
CA VAL A 1 -8.75 12.22 -2.67
C VAL A 1 -9.63 11.66 -1.55
N LEU A 2 -9.19 10.61 -0.82
CA LEU A 2 -10.00 10.00 0.25
C LEU A 2 -10.35 10.99 1.35
N ASN A 3 -9.38 11.77 1.86
CA ASN A 3 -9.60 12.79 2.87
C ASN A 3 -10.66 13.82 2.44
N ALA A 4 -10.63 14.24 1.18
CA ALA A 4 -11.65 15.16 0.63
C ALA A 4 -13.06 14.51 0.60
N ARG A 5 -13.15 13.20 0.37
CA ARG A 5 -14.42 12.46 0.44
C ARG A 5 -14.94 12.33 1.87
N ILE A 6 -14.06 12.08 2.84
CA ILE A 6 -14.41 12.06 4.27
C ILE A 6 -14.87 13.45 4.71
N ARG A 7 -14.13 14.51 4.34
CA ARG A 7 -14.55 15.90 4.63
C ARG A 7 -15.92 16.22 4.02
N LYS A 8 -16.21 15.75 2.82
CA LYS A 8 -17.53 15.92 2.20
C LYS A 8 -18.63 15.15 2.93
N ALA A 9 -18.34 13.97 3.48
CA ALA A 9 -19.27 13.25 4.35
C ALA A 9 -19.51 13.99 5.66
N TRP A 10 -18.45 14.45 6.32
CA TRP A 10 -18.54 15.29 7.52
C TRP A 10 -19.38 16.55 7.30
N SER A 11 -19.16 17.29 6.21
CA SER A 11 -19.95 18.50 5.90
C SER A 11 -21.44 18.21 5.63
N ARG A 12 -21.82 16.95 5.48
CA ARG A 12 -23.20 16.47 5.36
C ARG A 12 -23.74 15.85 6.64
N GLY A 13 -23.01 15.99 7.75
CA GLY A 13 -23.43 15.54 9.07
C GLY A 13 -22.88 14.18 9.51
N ALA A 14 -21.93 13.59 8.77
CA ALA A 14 -21.30 12.35 9.25
C ALA A 14 -20.40 12.62 10.45
N ASN A 15 -20.50 11.79 11.48
CA ASN A 15 -19.59 11.79 12.62
C ASN A 15 -18.30 11.02 12.25
N ILE A 16 -17.15 11.61 12.57
CA ILE A 16 -15.84 11.01 12.31
C ILE A 16 -15.19 10.67 13.65
N GLY A 17 -14.75 9.44 13.81
CA GLY A 17 -13.93 8.97 14.94
C GLY A 17 -12.53 8.59 14.47
N LEU A 18 -11.52 8.86 15.28
CA LEU A 18 -10.11 8.52 15.00
C LEU A 18 -9.51 7.79 16.20
N ILE A 19 -8.91 6.62 15.93
CA ILE A 19 -7.95 5.96 16.82
C ILE A 19 -6.58 6.01 16.16
N GLY A 20 -5.62 6.61 16.82
CA GLY A 20 -4.25 6.86 16.34
C GLY A 20 -3.78 8.23 16.76
N GLU A 21 -2.62 8.65 16.27
CA GLU A 21 -2.08 9.98 16.55
C GLU A 21 -3.08 11.07 16.12
N ALA A 22 -3.28 12.06 16.99
CA ALA A 22 -4.12 13.20 16.70
C ALA A 22 -3.48 14.07 15.60
N VAL A 23 -4.23 14.35 14.55
CA VAL A 23 -3.75 15.08 13.37
C VAL A 23 -4.76 16.15 12.95
N ASP A 24 -4.30 17.22 12.31
CA ASP A 24 -5.17 18.21 11.68
C ASP A 24 -5.71 17.66 10.35
N LEU A 25 -7.00 17.28 10.34
CA LEU A 25 -7.68 16.74 9.17
C LEU A 25 -8.49 17.79 8.39
N THR A 26 -8.46 19.05 8.81
CA THR A 26 -9.28 20.16 8.25
C THR A 26 -10.79 20.00 8.42
N TYR A 27 -11.23 19.12 9.31
CA TYR A 27 -12.61 18.91 9.77
C TYR A 27 -12.60 18.33 11.19
N GLU A 28 -13.68 18.49 11.90
CA GLU A 28 -13.81 17.99 13.27
C GLU A 28 -13.97 16.47 13.31
N TYR A 29 -13.37 15.85 14.31
CA TYR A 29 -13.51 14.43 14.61
C TYR A 29 -13.43 14.18 16.11
N THR A 30 -13.95 13.06 16.56
CA THR A 30 -13.78 12.60 17.95
C THR A 30 -12.50 11.77 18.03
N HIS A 31 -11.52 12.26 18.81
CA HIS A 31 -10.32 11.47 19.10
C HIS A 31 -10.67 10.40 20.15
N MET A 32 -10.55 9.13 19.78
CA MET A 32 -11.01 7.98 20.55
C MET A 32 -9.85 7.21 21.21
N GLY A 33 -8.63 7.77 21.18
CA GLY A 33 -7.40 7.18 21.72
C GLY A 33 -6.34 6.92 20.66
N ASN A 34 -5.20 6.37 21.10
CA ASN A 34 -4.01 6.28 20.24
C ASN A 34 -3.69 4.86 19.77
N GLY A 35 -4.24 3.84 20.42
CA GLY A 35 -3.71 2.52 20.16
C GLY A 35 -4.62 1.31 20.44
N ARG A 36 -3.96 0.20 20.69
CA ARG A 36 -4.57 -1.12 20.83
C ARG A 36 -5.51 -1.22 22.03
N ALA A 37 -5.17 -0.54 23.14
CA ALA A 37 -6.02 -0.51 24.32
C ALA A 37 -7.36 0.18 24.06
N ASP A 38 -7.34 1.23 23.24
CA ASP A 38 -8.54 1.98 22.88
C ASP A 38 -9.43 1.17 21.94
N LEU A 39 -8.82 0.49 20.95
CA LEU A 39 -9.54 -0.47 20.10
C LEU A 39 -10.18 -1.60 20.94
N GLN A 40 -9.44 -2.13 21.94
CA GLN A 40 -9.98 -3.17 22.82
C GLN A 40 -11.12 -2.64 23.69
N SER A 41 -11.02 -1.40 24.15
CA SER A 41 -12.10 -0.75 24.92
C SER A 41 -13.33 -0.56 24.06
N LEU A 42 -13.15 -0.18 22.81
CA LEU A 42 -14.18 -0.03 21.81
C LEU A 42 -14.97 -1.33 21.59
N LEU A 43 -14.27 -2.48 21.49
CA LEU A 43 -14.91 -3.81 21.36
C LEU A 43 -15.85 -4.18 22.51
N LYS A 44 -15.61 -3.63 23.70
CA LYS A 44 -16.38 -3.91 24.92
C LYS A 44 -17.59 -3.00 25.10
N GLN A 45 -17.66 -1.89 24.37
CA GLN A 45 -18.75 -0.92 24.48
C GLN A 45 -20.02 -1.42 23.77
N LYS A 46 -21.18 -1.02 24.29
CA LYS A 46 -22.45 -1.20 23.60
C LYS A 46 -22.62 -0.02 22.65
N PHE A 47 -22.44 -0.26 21.35
CA PHE A 47 -22.39 0.78 20.31
C PHE A 47 -23.74 1.32 19.83
N THR A 48 -24.83 1.03 20.50
CA THR A 48 -26.17 1.40 20.05
C THR A 48 -26.37 2.89 19.78
N ASP A 49 -25.53 3.75 20.37
CA ASP A 49 -25.76 5.20 20.34
C ASP A 49 -24.72 6.01 19.54
N MET A 50 -23.61 5.41 19.13
CA MET A 50 -22.50 6.14 18.48
C MET A 50 -22.39 5.93 16.97
N LEU A 51 -22.90 4.84 16.44
CA LEU A 51 -22.79 4.52 15.02
C LEU A 51 -24.17 4.50 14.36
N THR A 52 -24.45 5.54 13.59
CA THR A 52 -25.61 5.57 12.70
C THR A 52 -25.25 4.89 11.38
N LEU A 53 -26.11 3.99 10.92
CA LEU A 53 -25.94 3.37 9.58
C LEU A 53 -26.30 4.39 8.48
N PRO A 54 -25.60 4.34 7.34
CA PRO A 54 -24.48 3.47 6.98
C PRO A 54 -23.15 3.97 7.56
N SER A 55 -22.30 3.07 8.03
CA SER A 55 -20.99 3.37 8.59
C SER A 55 -19.87 2.63 7.88
N LEU A 56 -18.65 3.20 7.95
CA LEU A 56 -17.44 2.68 7.31
C LEU A 56 -16.26 2.74 8.29
N MET A 57 -15.62 1.62 8.51
CA MET A 57 -14.34 1.56 9.22
C MET A 57 -13.19 1.58 8.23
N ILE A 58 -12.26 2.50 8.42
CA ILE A 58 -11.08 2.67 7.58
C ILE A 58 -9.85 2.31 8.41
N VAL A 59 -9.09 1.33 7.96
CA VAL A 59 -7.87 0.86 8.65
C VAL A 59 -6.66 1.18 7.80
N GLY A 60 -5.73 1.95 8.34
CA GLY A 60 -4.43 2.20 7.71
C GLY A 60 -3.49 1.00 7.86
N GLN A 61 -2.68 0.72 6.87
CA GLN A 61 -1.75 -0.41 6.87
C GLN A 61 -0.81 -0.41 8.08
N ALA A 62 -0.40 0.75 8.60
CA ALA A 62 0.47 0.81 9.79
C ALA A 62 -0.14 0.10 11.02
N ALA A 63 -1.46 0.12 11.17
CA ALA A 63 -2.13 -0.59 12.26
C ALA A 63 -2.06 -2.12 12.11
N LEU A 64 -1.80 -2.61 10.90
CA LEU A 64 -1.71 -4.03 10.56
C LEU A 64 -0.26 -4.53 10.40
N GLN A 65 0.72 -3.62 10.49
CA GLN A 65 2.15 -3.94 10.47
C GLN A 65 2.62 -4.24 11.88
N GLY A 66 2.79 -5.46 12.23
CA GLY A 66 3.27 -5.87 13.54
C GLY A 66 2.85 -7.31 13.83
N GLU A 67 3.42 -7.89 14.85
CA GLU A 67 3.13 -9.28 15.23
C GLU A 67 1.65 -9.54 15.53
N ASP A 68 0.92 -8.50 15.95
CA ASP A 68 -0.50 -8.57 16.25
C ASP A 68 -1.42 -8.05 15.12
N GLY A 69 -0.89 -7.78 13.93
CA GLY A 69 -1.65 -7.20 12.82
C GLY A 69 -2.91 -8.01 12.45
N ALA A 70 -2.81 -9.33 12.43
CA ALA A 70 -3.97 -10.20 12.22
C ALA A 70 -5.01 -10.06 13.35
N SER A 71 -4.57 -9.91 14.60
CA SER A 71 -5.46 -9.68 15.75
C SER A 71 -6.16 -8.32 15.68
N VAL A 72 -5.44 -7.29 15.23
CA VAL A 72 -6.02 -5.95 14.99
C VAL A 72 -7.08 -6.01 13.89
N LEU A 73 -6.79 -6.67 12.76
CA LEU A 73 -7.75 -6.85 11.68
C LEU A 73 -8.98 -7.62 12.18
N GLY A 74 -8.79 -8.73 12.87
CA GLY A 74 -9.88 -9.51 13.46
C GLY A 74 -10.75 -8.69 14.41
N ALA A 75 -10.14 -7.86 15.25
CA ALA A 75 -10.84 -6.95 16.15
C ALA A 75 -11.71 -5.92 15.40
N VAL A 76 -11.17 -5.33 14.33
CA VAL A 76 -11.94 -4.38 13.48
C VAL A 76 -13.06 -5.10 12.74
N MET A 77 -12.83 -6.31 12.23
CA MET A 77 -13.87 -7.11 11.58
C MET A 77 -15.00 -7.50 12.55
N GLU A 78 -14.67 -7.81 13.80
CA GLU A 78 -15.66 -8.03 14.86
C GLU A 78 -16.50 -6.76 15.11
N LEU A 79 -15.85 -5.59 15.16
CA LEU A 79 -16.56 -4.30 15.24
C LEU A 79 -17.48 -4.09 14.04
N CYS A 80 -16.98 -4.31 12.83
CA CYS A 80 -17.78 -4.17 11.61
C CYS A 80 -19.02 -5.07 11.66
N THR A 81 -18.87 -6.31 12.13
CA THR A 81 -20.01 -7.24 12.28
C THR A 81 -21.02 -6.75 13.32
N LYS A 82 -20.55 -6.28 14.48
CA LYS A 82 -21.42 -5.75 15.55
C LYS A 82 -22.18 -4.49 15.16
N THR A 83 -21.62 -3.68 14.27
CA THR A 83 -22.14 -2.36 13.89
C THR A 83 -22.67 -2.32 12.47
N GLU A 84 -22.72 -3.45 11.76
CA GLU A 84 -23.10 -3.55 10.34
C GLU A 84 -22.32 -2.58 9.44
N SER A 85 -21.08 -2.27 9.84
CA SER A 85 -20.20 -1.34 9.11
C SER A 85 -19.48 -2.05 7.97
N LYS A 86 -19.16 -1.28 6.93
CA LYS A 86 -18.23 -1.72 5.88
C LYS A 86 -16.78 -1.52 6.33
N LEU A 87 -15.86 -2.30 5.76
CA LEU A 87 -14.43 -2.20 6.01
C LEU A 87 -13.70 -1.71 4.76
N LEU A 88 -12.74 -0.83 4.95
CA LEU A 88 -11.78 -0.41 3.94
C LEU A 88 -10.37 -0.45 4.55
N VAL A 89 -9.47 -1.22 3.94
CA VAL A 89 -8.05 -1.25 4.33
C VAL A 89 -7.25 -0.39 3.36
N LEU A 90 -6.50 0.58 3.90
CA LEU A 90 -5.64 1.46 3.11
C LEU A 90 -4.23 0.90 3.04
N HIS A 91 -3.74 0.69 1.83
CA HIS A 91 -2.39 0.25 1.57
C HIS A 91 -1.46 1.42 1.25
N SER A 92 -0.18 1.30 1.60
CA SER A 92 0.86 2.30 1.34
C SER A 92 1.39 2.29 -0.10
N ALA A 93 1.10 1.24 -0.87
CA ALA A 93 1.53 1.09 -2.26
C ALA A 93 0.35 0.88 -3.19
N ALA A 94 0.42 1.44 -4.40
CA ALA A 94 -0.55 1.22 -5.44
C ALA A 94 -0.57 -0.25 -5.87
N SER A 95 -1.76 -0.76 -6.20
CA SER A 95 -1.97 -2.14 -6.67
C SER A 95 -1.53 -3.26 -5.70
N ARG A 96 -1.37 -2.98 -4.41
CA ARG A 96 -1.05 -4.02 -3.42
C ARG A 96 -2.11 -5.12 -3.35
N VAL A 97 -3.38 -4.77 -3.53
CA VAL A 97 -4.47 -5.76 -3.61
C VAL A 97 -4.23 -6.71 -4.77
N GLY A 98 -3.87 -6.22 -5.96
CA GLY A 98 -3.56 -7.07 -7.10
C GLY A 98 -2.36 -7.99 -6.87
N LEU A 99 -1.32 -7.53 -6.14
CA LEU A 99 -0.20 -8.39 -5.76
C LEU A 99 -0.64 -9.50 -4.79
N MET A 100 -1.54 -9.20 -3.86
CA MET A 100 -2.10 -10.22 -2.95
C MET A 100 -2.96 -11.22 -3.72
N ASP A 101 -3.75 -10.78 -4.67
CA ASP A 101 -4.56 -11.65 -5.54
C ASP A 101 -3.69 -12.60 -6.38
N LEU A 102 -2.47 -12.17 -6.74
CA LEU A 102 -1.45 -13.00 -7.40
C LEU A 102 -0.67 -13.91 -6.44
N GLY A 103 -0.96 -13.87 -5.15
CA GLY A 103 -0.22 -14.64 -4.15
C GLY A 103 1.21 -14.13 -3.90
N CYS A 104 1.51 -12.88 -4.27
CA CYS A 104 2.82 -12.26 -4.01
C CYS A 104 2.96 -11.89 -2.53
N THR A 105 2.87 -12.89 -1.67
CA THR A 105 2.99 -12.78 -0.22
C THR A 105 3.92 -13.87 0.30
N THR A 106 4.60 -13.62 1.41
CA THR A 106 5.40 -14.61 2.09
C THR A 106 5.17 -14.57 3.59
N GLU A 107 5.24 -15.71 4.23
CA GLU A 107 5.19 -15.80 5.69
C GLU A 107 6.40 -15.08 6.31
N GLY A 108 6.17 -14.30 7.36
CA GLY A 108 7.20 -13.45 7.97
C GLY A 108 7.52 -12.17 7.19
N GLY A 109 6.83 -11.92 6.06
CA GLY A 109 6.96 -10.68 5.30
C GLY A 109 8.27 -10.57 4.51
N VAL A 110 8.56 -9.35 4.06
CA VAL A 110 9.70 -9.06 3.17
C VAL A 110 11.04 -9.37 3.85
N ASP A 111 11.19 -9.06 5.14
CA ASP A 111 12.43 -9.30 5.86
C ASP A 111 12.78 -10.80 5.90
N ALA A 112 11.78 -11.65 6.09
CA ALA A 112 11.97 -13.10 6.01
C ALA A 112 12.34 -13.56 4.60
N ALA A 113 11.76 -12.96 3.57
CA ALA A 113 12.04 -13.30 2.18
C ALA A 113 13.47 -12.99 1.74
N VAL A 114 14.07 -11.92 2.26
CA VAL A 114 15.44 -11.50 1.87
C VAL A 114 16.53 -12.02 2.80
N THR A 115 16.16 -12.47 4.00
CA THR A 115 17.14 -13.00 4.97
C THR A 115 17.75 -14.30 4.48
N GLY A 116 19.06 -14.30 4.29
CA GLY A 116 19.81 -15.48 3.83
C GLY A 116 19.66 -15.80 2.35
N ALA A 117 19.07 -14.91 1.56
CA ALA A 117 18.98 -15.07 0.11
C ALA A 117 20.36 -14.85 -0.56
N ASP A 118 20.76 -15.74 -1.45
CA ASP A 118 21.96 -15.58 -2.27
C ASP A 118 21.77 -14.54 -3.38
N VAL A 119 20.54 -14.43 -3.91
CA VAL A 119 20.17 -13.47 -4.97
C VAL A 119 18.88 -12.78 -4.58
N VAL A 120 18.85 -11.45 -4.68
CA VAL A 120 17.65 -10.63 -4.49
C VAL A 120 17.36 -9.84 -5.75
N TYR A 121 16.17 -10.03 -6.31
CA TYR A 121 15.68 -9.29 -7.47
C TYR A 121 14.65 -8.25 -7.04
N ASN A 122 15.05 -7.00 -7.03
CA ASN A 122 14.20 -5.86 -6.67
C ASN A 122 13.48 -5.29 -7.88
N LEU A 123 12.22 -5.65 -8.08
CA LEU A 123 11.38 -5.09 -9.14
C LEU A 123 10.63 -3.85 -8.63
N GLY A 124 11.19 -2.68 -8.92
CA GLY A 124 10.63 -1.38 -8.52
C GLY A 124 10.58 -1.14 -7.00
N VAL A 125 11.29 -1.93 -6.21
CA VAL A 125 11.34 -1.83 -4.75
C VAL A 125 12.62 -1.14 -4.32
N ASP A 126 12.51 -0.07 -3.56
CA ASP A 126 13.62 0.81 -3.21
C ASP A 126 13.71 1.13 -1.71
N GLU A 127 12.74 0.71 -0.92
CA GLU A 127 12.63 1.02 0.51
C GLU A 127 13.21 -0.07 1.42
N MET A 128 13.86 -1.08 0.85
CA MET A 128 14.38 -2.21 1.61
C MET A 128 15.86 -2.06 1.94
N ASP A 129 16.23 -2.50 3.13
CA ASP A 129 17.61 -2.76 3.50
C ASP A 129 17.97 -4.22 3.22
N ILE A 130 18.93 -4.45 2.32
CA ILE A 130 19.42 -5.79 1.99
C ILE A 130 20.81 -5.94 2.61
N ALA A 131 20.96 -6.97 3.43
CA ALA A 131 22.23 -7.26 4.10
C ALA A 131 23.35 -7.55 3.08
N PRO A 132 24.63 -7.29 3.43
CA PRO A 132 25.76 -7.70 2.63
C PRO A 132 25.78 -9.22 2.41
N GLY A 133 26.25 -9.66 1.23
CA GLY A 133 26.39 -11.07 0.88
C GLY A 133 25.49 -11.54 -0.25
N ALA A 134 24.26 -11.01 -0.36
CA ALA A 134 23.41 -11.29 -1.50
C ALA A 134 23.87 -10.56 -2.77
N PHE A 135 23.73 -11.22 -3.93
CA PHE A 135 23.82 -10.57 -5.23
C PHE A 135 22.49 -9.88 -5.53
N VAL A 136 22.51 -8.57 -5.72
CA VAL A 136 21.30 -7.76 -5.85
C VAL A 136 21.13 -7.24 -7.27
N ILE A 137 19.98 -7.54 -7.87
CA ILE A 137 19.54 -6.99 -9.15
C ILE A 137 18.43 -5.98 -8.86
N TYR A 138 18.61 -4.74 -9.30
CA TYR A 138 17.56 -3.72 -9.25
C TYR A 138 17.00 -3.46 -10.64
N GLN A 139 15.68 -3.60 -10.78
CA GLN A 139 14.97 -3.19 -11.99
C GLN A 139 13.99 -2.08 -11.64
N GLY A 140 14.16 -0.91 -12.24
CA GLY A 140 13.31 0.24 -11.95
C GLY A 140 13.67 1.46 -12.78
N SER A 141 12.87 2.51 -12.64
CA SER A 141 13.00 3.75 -13.41
C SER A 141 13.78 4.85 -12.68
N HIS A 142 13.79 4.84 -11.35
CA HIS A 142 14.45 5.82 -10.49
C HIS A 142 15.25 5.08 -9.43
N GLY A 143 16.48 5.48 -9.28
CA GLY A 143 17.37 4.87 -8.30
C GLY A 143 17.38 5.65 -6.98
N ASP A 144 17.32 4.91 -5.89
CA ASP A 144 17.50 5.38 -4.52
C ASP A 144 18.29 4.30 -3.76
N ARG A 145 17.89 3.91 -2.57
CA ARG A 145 18.58 2.92 -1.72
C ARG A 145 18.74 1.56 -2.42
N GLY A 146 17.69 1.07 -3.08
CA GLY A 146 17.72 -0.20 -3.80
C GLY A 146 18.71 -0.20 -4.96
N ALA A 147 18.77 0.88 -5.74
CA ALA A 147 19.74 1.01 -6.82
C ALA A 147 21.18 1.15 -6.29
N HIS A 148 21.40 1.89 -5.20
CA HIS A 148 22.74 2.04 -4.60
C HIS A 148 23.28 0.74 -4.03
N ARG A 149 22.41 -0.17 -3.58
CA ARG A 149 22.79 -1.50 -3.06
C ARG A 149 23.00 -2.53 -4.18
N ALA A 150 22.48 -2.26 -5.39
CA ALA A 150 22.47 -3.25 -6.47
C ALA A 150 23.86 -3.50 -7.07
N ASP A 151 24.14 -4.76 -7.37
CA ASP A 151 25.28 -5.21 -8.16
C ASP A 151 25.02 -5.04 -9.66
N VAL A 152 23.73 -5.14 -10.07
CA VAL A 152 23.27 -4.92 -11.44
C VAL A 152 22.01 -4.06 -11.43
N ILE A 153 21.96 -3.07 -12.33
CA ILE A 153 20.79 -2.22 -12.56
C ILE A 153 20.24 -2.47 -13.96
N LEU A 154 18.97 -2.82 -14.04
CA LEU A 154 18.22 -2.98 -15.29
C LEU A 154 17.24 -1.81 -15.42
N PRO A 155 17.42 -0.89 -16.39
CA PRO A 155 16.57 0.27 -16.52
C PRO A 155 15.18 -0.12 -17.01
N GLY A 156 14.18 0.01 -16.13
CA GLY A 156 12.76 -0.25 -16.41
C GLY A 156 12.00 1.02 -16.71
N ALA A 157 10.87 0.89 -17.40
CA ALA A 157 9.93 1.96 -17.63
C ALA A 157 9.24 2.37 -16.33
N THR A 158 8.88 3.65 -16.19
CA THR A 158 7.98 4.10 -15.13
C THR A 158 6.52 3.88 -15.52
N TYR A 159 5.61 4.00 -14.54
CA TYR A 159 4.18 3.71 -14.73
C TYR A 159 3.48 4.54 -15.83
N THR A 160 4.04 5.68 -16.21
CA THR A 160 3.54 6.51 -17.32
C THR A 160 4.12 6.12 -18.69
N GLU A 161 5.12 5.26 -18.72
CA GLU A 161 5.87 4.85 -19.91
C GLU A 161 5.55 3.41 -20.34
N GLU A 162 4.68 2.74 -19.61
CA GLU A 162 4.20 1.40 -19.93
C GLU A 162 2.68 1.27 -19.74
N ASN A 163 2.09 0.24 -20.34
CA ASN A 163 0.70 -0.10 -20.08
C ASN A 163 0.62 -1.02 -18.88
N GLY A 164 -0.16 -0.64 -17.86
CA GLY A 164 -0.31 -1.40 -16.61
C GLY A 164 -1.73 -1.85 -16.34
N LEU A 165 -1.85 -2.85 -15.47
CA LEU A 165 -3.10 -3.21 -14.81
C LEU A 165 -2.90 -2.98 -13.31
N PHE A 166 -3.77 -2.17 -12.71
CA PHE A 166 -3.72 -1.82 -11.29
C PHE A 166 -5.02 -2.25 -10.63
N VAL A 167 -4.92 -2.81 -9.45
CA VAL A 167 -6.09 -3.16 -8.64
C VAL A 167 -6.16 -2.20 -7.46
N ASN A 168 -7.26 -1.47 -7.35
CA ASN A 168 -7.43 -0.49 -6.29
C ASN A 168 -7.83 -1.17 -4.95
N THR A 169 -7.99 -0.37 -3.90
CA THR A 169 -8.33 -0.83 -2.56
C THR A 169 -9.68 -1.57 -2.47
N GLU A 170 -10.60 -1.34 -3.43
CA GLU A 170 -11.89 -2.03 -3.52
C GLU A 170 -11.79 -3.37 -4.27
N GLY A 171 -10.60 -3.75 -4.77
CA GLY A 171 -10.42 -4.91 -5.64
C GLY A 171 -10.75 -4.66 -7.11
N ARG A 172 -10.98 -3.41 -7.52
CA ARG A 172 -11.34 -3.02 -8.88
C ARG A 172 -10.11 -3.03 -9.79
N PRO A 173 -10.02 -3.91 -10.82
CA PRO A 173 -8.97 -3.86 -11.81
C PRO A 173 -9.16 -2.66 -12.75
N GLN A 174 -8.09 -1.91 -12.99
CA GLN A 174 -8.11 -0.72 -13.83
C GLN A 174 -6.92 -0.73 -14.78
N LEU A 175 -7.13 -0.35 -16.04
CA LEU A 175 -6.07 -0.25 -17.03
C LEU A 175 -5.46 1.14 -17.02
N ALA A 176 -4.13 1.21 -16.90
CA ALA A 176 -3.36 2.41 -17.17
C ALA A 176 -2.81 2.34 -18.60
N GLN A 177 -3.04 3.41 -19.36
CA GLN A 177 -2.51 3.55 -20.71
C GLN A 177 -1.17 4.29 -20.66
N ARG A 178 -0.22 3.83 -21.44
CA ARG A 178 1.05 4.50 -21.62
C ARG A 178 0.86 5.91 -22.17
N ALA A 179 1.43 6.91 -21.49
CA ALA A 179 1.39 8.32 -21.90
C ALA A 179 2.65 8.75 -22.68
N GLY A 180 3.77 8.07 -22.46
CA GLY A 180 5.04 8.39 -23.10
C GLY A 180 5.86 7.12 -23.39
N PHE A 181 7.09 7.31 -23.80
CA PHE A 181 8.03 6.23 -24.05
C PHE A 181 9.17 6.27 -23.04
N ALA A 182 9.64 5.12 -22.62
CA ALA A 182 10.78 5.02 -21.74
C ALA A 182 12.04 5.62 -22.41
N PRO A 183 12.81 6.44 -21.68
CA PRO A 183 13.98 7.12 -22.24
C PRO A 183 15.19 6.17 -22.38
N GLY A 184 16.08 6.49 -23.33
CA GLY A 184 17.35 5.82 -23.47
C GLY A 184 17.22 4.32 -23.70
N GLN A 185 17.82 3.52 -22.83
CA GLN A 185 17.82 2.06 -22.90
C GLN A 185 16.71 1.41 -22.06
N ALA A 186 15.90 2.18 -21.35
CA ALA A 186 14.85 1.65 -20.53
C ALA A 186 13.80 0.91 -21.36
N LYS A 187 13.26 -0.18 -20.81
CA LYS A 187 12.27 -1.07 -21.45
C LYS A 187 11.07 -1.26 -20.54
N GLU A 188 9.95 -1.66 -21.12
CA GLU A 188 8.79 -2.11 -20.35
C GLU A 188 9.20 -3.26 -19.40
N ASN A 189 8.77 -3.20 -18.17
CA ASN A 189 9.26 -4.10 -17.11
C ASN A 189 9.04 -5.58 -17.44
N TRP A 190 7.89 -5.93 -18.01
CA TRP A 190 7.60 -7.30 -18.41
C TRP A 190 8.54 -7.83 -19.49
N ALA A 191 8.98 -6.97 -20.43
CA ALA A 191 9.86 -7.35 -21.52
C ALA A 191 11.28 -7.66 -21.02
N ILE A 192 11.75 -6.96 -20.00
CA ILE A 192 13.03 -7.25 -19.33
C ILE A 192 12.97 -8.64 -18.70
N LEU A 193 11.92 -8.93 -17.93
CA LEU A 193 11.72 -10.24 -17.29
C LEU A 193 11.59 -11.37 -18.32
N ARG A 194 10.89 -11.11 -19.42
CA ARG A 194 10.76 -12.08 -20.52
C ARG A 194 12.12 -12.40 -21.16
N ALA A 195 12.94 -11.36 -21.42
CA ALA A 195 14.28 -11.56 -21.97
C ALA A 195 15.18 -12.31 -20.97
N LEU A 196 15.20 -11.89 -19.71
CA LEU A 196 15.98 -12.56 -18.67
C LEU A 196 15.61 -14.02 -18.53
N SER A 197 14.34 -14.37 -18.62
CA SER A 197 13.88 -15.76 -18.52
C SER A 197 14.45 -16.66 -19.64
N ALA A 198 14.68 -16.11 -20.82
CA ALA A 198 15.31 -16.84 -21.92
C ALA A 198 16.80 -17.10 -21.66
N GLU A 199 17.53 -16.10 -21.15
CA GLU A 199 18.93 -16.24 -20.75
C GLU A 199 19.13 -17.27 -19.62
N LEU A 200 18.17 -17.35 -18.72
CA LEU A 200 18.17 -18.32 -17.62
C LEU A 200 17.74 -19.74 -18.05
N GLY A 201 17.38 -19.95 -19.32
CA GLY A 201 16.92 -21.23 -19.84
C GLY A 201 15.51 -21.65 -19.40
N ALA A 202 14.75 -20.75 -18.78
CA ALA A 202 13.37 -20.97 -18.33
C ALA A 202 12.41 -19.96 -18.96
N THR A 203 12.36 -19.96 -20.29
CA THR A 203 11.66 -18.98 -21.10
C THR A 203 10.17 -18.87 -20.76
N LEU A 204 9.70 -17.69 -20.37
CA LEU A 204 8.31 -17.42 -20.11
C LEU A 204 7.47 -17.53 -21.40
N PRO A 205 6.26 -18.11 -21.35
CA PRO A 205 5.51 -18.54 -22.55
C PRO A 205 4.68 -17.41 -23.20
N TYR A 206 5.16 -16.17 -23.15
CA TYR A 206 4.48 -15.02 -23.75
C TYR A 206 5.48 -14.04 -24.36
N ASP A 207 5.22 -13.63 -25.60
CA ASP A 207 6.02 -12.71 -26.40
C ASP A 207 5.35 -11.35 -26.62
N SER A 208 4.19 -11.13 -26.02
CA SER A 208 3.46 -9.88 -26.10
C SER A 208 2.70 -9.59 -24.81
N LEU A 209 2.42 -8.30 -24.56
CA LEU A 209 1.58 -7.87 -23.44
C LEU A 209 0.19 -8.50 -23.48
N ALA A 210 -0.36 -8.75 -24.67
CA ALA A 210 -1.65 -9.40 -24.83
C ALA A 210 -1.62 -10.86 -24.31
N GLN A 211 -0.56 -11.61 -24.66
CA GLN A 211 -0.37 -12.98 -24.16
C GLN A 211 -0.12 -12.99 -22.64
N LEU A 212 0.69 -12.06 -22.11
CA LEU A 212 0.89 -11.90 -20.68
C LEU A 212 -0.43 -11.64 -19.96
N ARG A 213 -1.26 -10.71 -20.47
CA ARG A 213 -2.59 -10.43 -19.90
C ARG A 213 -3.54 -11.63 -19.98
N GLN A 214 -3.46 -12.41 -21.05
CA GLN A 214 -4.25 -13.65 -21.16
C GLN A 214 -3.82 -14.66 -20.07
N ALA A 215 -2.53 -14.85 -19.85
CA ALA A 215 -2.02 -15.69 -18.76
C ALA A 215 -2.49 -15.16 -17.39
N LEU A 216 -2.36 -13.86 -17.17
CA LEU A 216 -2.81 -13.20 -15.94
C LEU A 216 -4.29 -13.45 -15.64
N VAL A 217 -5.16 -13.31 -16.66
CA VAL A 217 -6.61 -13.56 -16.52
C VAL A 217 -6.92 -15.04 -16.34
N THR A 218 -6.10 -15.92 -16.89
CA THR A 218 -6.24 -17.38 -16.67
C THR A 218 -5.96 -17.73 -15.21
N ASP A 219 -4.94 -17.14 -14.60
CA ASP A 219 -4.56 -17.38 -13.21
C ASP A 219 -5.50 -16.65 -12.22
N VAL A 220 -5.92 -15.43 -12.57
CA VAL A 220 -6.77 -14.57 -11.73
C VAL A 220 -7.96 -14.06 -12.55
N PRO A 221 -9.05 -14.83 -12.70
CA PRO A 221 -10.14 -14.55 -13.64
C PRO A 221 -10.85 -13.21 -13.45
N HIS A 222 -10.95 -12.70 -12.22
CA HIS A 222 -11.61 -11.41 -11.96
C HIS A 222 -10.83 -10.22 -12.52
N PHE A 223 -9.55 -10.36 -12.88
CA PHE A 223 -8.80 -9.30 -13.57
C PHE A 223 -9.31 -9.02 -14.99
N ALA A 224 -10.15 -9.88 -15.56
CA ALA A 224 -10.87 -9.58 -16.79
C ALA A 224 -12.00 -8.55 -16.61
N GLN A 225 -12.48 -8.35 -15.38
CA GLN A 225 -13.61 -7.48 -15.06
C GLN A 225 -13.14 -6.02 -14.87
N ILE A 226 -12.59 -5.44 -15.92
CA ILE A 226 -12.06 -4.07 -15.88
C ILE A 226 -13.14 -3.09 -15.41
N ASP A 227 -12.75 -2.17 -14.50
CA ASP A 227 -13.59 -1.15 -13.89
C ASP A 227 -14.76 -1.67 -13.04
N GLN A 228 -14.83 -2.97 -12.78
CA GLN A 228 -15.84 -3.57 -11.91
C GLN A 228 -15.24 -3.94 -10.55
N VAL A 229 -16.01 -3.72 -9.50
CA VAL A 229 -15.67 -4.23 -8.16
C VAL A 229 -16.10 -5.69 -8.10
N PRO A 230 -15.17 -6.64 -7.84
CA PRO A 230 -15.54 -8.04 -7.71
C PRO A 230 -16.42 -8.23 -6.47
N SER A 231 -17.31 -9.22 -6.54
CA SER A 231 -18.00 -9.67 -5.33
C SER A 231 -17.01 -10.38 -4.42
N ASN A 232 -17.02 -10.01 -3.14
CA ASN A 232 -16.14 -10.61 -2.15
C ASN A 232 -17.01 -11.26 -1.06
N GLU A 233 -16.63 -12.46 -0.67
CA GLU A 233 -17.15 -13.06 0.54
C GLU A 233 -16.38 -12.53 1.75
N TRP A 234 -17.11 -12.21 2.81
CA TRP A 234 -16.52 -11.78 4.07
C TRP A 234 -15.93 -12.99 4.80
N VAL A 235 -14.62 -13.14 4.70
CA VAL A 235 -13.88 -14.16 5.45
C VAL A 235 -13.44 -13.57 6.78
N ALA A 236 -14.07 -14.00 7.87
CA ALA A 236 -13.73 -13.52 9.20
C ALA A 236 -12.32 -13.97 9.61
N VAL A 237 -11.48 -13.02 9.97
CA VAL A 237 -10.22 -13.29 10.66
C VAL A 237 -10.53 -13.36 12.15
N THR A 238 -10.10 -14.44 12.81
CA THR A 238 -10.32 -14.60 14.25
C THR A 238 -9.53 -13.55 15.02
N ALA A 239 -10.22 -12.76 15.84
CA ALA A 239 -9.57 -11.82 16.74
C ALA A 239 -8.70 -12.58 17.74
N GLY A 240 -7.41 -12.26 17.75
CA GLY A 240 -6.44 -12.76 18.70
C GLY A 240 -6.20 -11.79 19.85
N LYS A 241 -5.13 -12.02 20.60
CA LYS A 241 -4.70 -11.09 21.65
C LYS A 241 -4.07 -9.87 21.02
N LEU A 242 -4.62 -8.69 21.30
CA LEU A 242 -3.99 -7.43 20.92
C LEU A 242 -2.71 -7.19 21.73
N GLY A 243 -1.69 -6.68 21.09
CA GLY A 243 -0.46 -6.22 21.70
C GLY A 243 -0.67 -4.98 22.58
N LYS A 244 0.40 -4.29 22.87
CA LYS A 244 0.41 -3.04 23.65
C LYS A 244 0.98 -1.91 22.79
N GLY A 245 0.66 -0.68 23.18
CA GLY A 245 1.17 0.54 22.56
C GLY A 245 0.27 1.14 21.50
N ASP A 246 0.72 2.25 21.00
CA ASP A 246 -0.02 3.09 20.04
C ASP A 246 0.11 2.55 18.62
N PHE A 247 -0.79 2.97 17.75
CA PHE A 247 -0.66 2.73 16.32
C PHE A 247 0.33 3.72 15.72
N GLY A 248 1.27 3.21 14.92
CA GLY A 248 2.21 4.02 14.17
C GLY A 248 1.62 4.61 12.89
N VAL A 249 2.43 5.39 12.19
CA VAL A 249 2.12 5.92 10.87
C VAL A 249 2.84 5.13 9.78
N ALA A 250 2.15 4.81 8.68
CA ALA A 250 2.74 4.08 7.55
C ALA A 250 3.65 4.97 6.68
N ILE A 251 3.38 6.26 6.64
CA ILE A 251 4.10 7.23 5.79
C ILE A 251 4.58 8.36 6.69
N SER A 252 5.88 8.38 6.94
CA SER A 252 6.52 9.40 7.79
C SER A 252 6.72 10.73 7.07
N ASP A 253 6.79 10.72 5.75
CA ASP A 253 6.96 11.91 4.93
C ASP A 253 6.09 11.82 3.68
N TYR A 254 5.03 12.63 3.66
CA TYR A 254 4.07 12.66 2.56
C TYR A 254 4.71 13.02 1.21
N TYR A 255 5.70 13.92 1.22
CA TYR A 255 6.34 14.42 0.01
C TYR A 255 7.37 13.44 -0.57
N LEU A 256 7.87 12.49 0.22
CA LEU A 256 8.92 11.54 -0.17
C LEU A 256 8.46 10.08 -0.13
N SER A 257 7.18 9.84 -0.43
CA SER A 257 6.53 8.54 -0.25
C SER A 257 6.88 7.47 -1.30
N ASN A 258 7.58 7.83 -2.37
CA ASN A 258 7.97 6.89 -3.44
C ASN A 258 9.27 7.31 -4.12
N PRO A 259 9.94 6.43 -4.90
CA PRO A 259 11.24 6.73 -5.53
C PRO A 259 11.21 7.95 -6.45
N ILE A 260 10.14 8.15 -7.21
CA ILE A 260 10.00 9.30 -8.12
C ILE A 260 9.94 10.61 -7.34
N ALA A 261 9.15 10.63 -6.26
CA ALA A 261 9.05 11.80 -5.37
C ALA A 261 10.40 12.09 -4.68
N ARG A 262 11.11 11.06 -4.23
CA ARG A 262 12.46 11.22 -3.63
C ARG A 262 13.51 11.73 -4.62
N ALA A 263 13.38 11.44 -5.89
CA ALA A 263 14.25 11.97 -6.95
C ALA A 263 13.92 13.43 -7.35
N SER A 264 12.81 13.98 -6.88
CA SER A 264 12.36 15.34 -7.21
C SER A 264 12.93 16.37 -6.22
N THR A 265 13.68 17.35 -6.73
CA THR A 265 14.19 18.48 -5.93
C THR A 265 13.07 19.31 -5.33
N LEU A 266 11.98 19.53 -6.08
CA LEU A 266 10.79 20.24 -5.60
C LEU A 266 10.12 19.52 -4.42
N MET A 267 10.00 18.21 -4.49
CA MET A 267 9.39 17.43 -3.39
C MET A 267 10.30 17.43 -2.15
N ALA A 268 11.62 17.43 -2.33
CA ALA A 268 12.56 17.56 -1.22
C ALA A 268 12.45 18.95 -0.54
N GLU A 269 12.30 20.02 -1.32
CA GLU A 269 12.05 21.38 -0.78
C GLU A 269 10.74 21.46 -0.01
N LEU A 270 9.66 20.86 -0.54
CA LEU A 270 8.36 20.82 0.13
C LEU A 270 8.42 20.05 1.46
N SER A 271 9.14 18.92 1.48
CA SER A 271 9.40 18.15 2.70
C SER A 271 10.14 19.00 3.74
N ALA A 272 11.23 19.67 3.34
CA ALA A 272 12.01 20.52 4.22
C ALA A 272 11.15 21.67 4.80
N ASN A 273 10.36 22.34 3.96
CA ASN A 273 9.46 23.41 4.38
C ASN A 273 8.38 22.93 5.35
N ALA A 274 7.80 21.74 5.11
CA ALA A 274 6.81 21.16 6.01
C ALA A 274 7.42 20.87 7.40
N LYS A 275 8.62 20.27 7.44
CA LYS A 275 9.35 20.00 8.68
C LYS A 275 9.69 21.28 9.44
N ALA A 276 10.15 22.33 8.74
CA ALA A 276 10.46 23.62 9.35
C ALA A 276 9.20 24.28 9.98
N ARG A 277 8.05 24.17 9.31
CA ARG A 277 6.77 24.69 9.87
C ARG A 277 6.33 23.91 11.11
N ALA A 278 6.49 22.59 11.12
CA ALA A 278 6.13 21.76 12.27
C ALA A 278 7.00 22.03 13.51
N THR A 279 8.24 22.51 13.32
CA THR A 279 9.15 22.86 14.42
C THR A 279 9.04 24.31 14.88
N THR A 280 8.35 25.17 14.14
CA THR A 280 8.13 26.57 14.53
C THR A 280 6.92 26.63 15.47
N PRO A 281 7.07 27.06 16.74
CA PRO A 281 5.92 27.26 17.62
C PRO A 281 4.95 28.24 16.96
N MET A 282 3.67 27.89 16.86
CA MET A 282 2.65 28.86 16.49
C MET A 282 2.72 30.00 17.54
N ALA A 283 3.05 31.20 17.08
CA ALA A 283 2.88 32.38 17.93
C ALA A 283 1.40 32.43 18.34
N ALA A 284 1.16 32.36 19.64
CA ALA A 284 -0.19 32.52 20.17
C ALA A 284 -0.63 33.98 19.83
N GLU A 285 -1.59 34.09 18.92
CA GLU A 285 -2.36 35.33 18.76
C GLU A 285 -3.45 35.43 19.81
#